data_51f23b88e0b9c90b4f6c6d2165f1b976
#
_entry.id   51f23b88e0b9c90b4f6c6d2165f1b976
#
_cell.length_a   1.000
_cell.length_b   1.000
_cell.length_c   1.000
_cell.angle_alpha   90.00
_cell.angle_beta   90.00
_cell.angle_gamma   90.00
#
_symmetry.space_group_name_H-M   'P 1'
#
loop_
_entity.id
_entity.type
_entity.pdbx_description
1 polymer ?
#
loop_
_entity_poly.entity_id
_entity_poly.type
_entity_poly.pdbx_seq_one_letter_code
_entity_poly.pdbx_strand_id
1 'polypeptide(L)'
;MVQRRGSSAGRRAVRWLGALLLALVGITPLLPPAPASAATLYGHDISWPQCPAPGGFGLPMPPASSQFVVVGLTRGLAFTENPCLADQVAWVRANSKPAHAYAMATFPTAAQLTAYRNAGPWRGTTRAAQLSNVGYAEATAAVASLRKVAWRPPVVWIDVEPRPAQPWPGATAQQRLENRYVVEGLMRGLRDAGFSYGVYSYTSGWEAITGGWRLPAVPVWATAGRLDYPTEAADRCVQPSFSGGRVHLSQWYDDTRDYDRTCGTYAFTPLPVPPSSMTGSASDLDGDWRNDVLARSGDGALWLYRGNGTGGWLPRVQIGSGWNGMEVIDTVGDLDGDGRPDVLARERATGHLWLYRGNGTGGWLPRVRVGTGWNGMSAIFSPGDFDGDARVDVLARERATGYLWLYRGNGTGGWLPRVRVGTGWNGMSALLGPGDLTGDGAADVLAREAGTGRLVLYPGNGRGGWKPRITYGTGWNAMNALVGPGDFTGDRIPDLLAREAATGYLWLYPGNGTGGWQARVRVGVGWQSMTALA
;
A
#
# COMPACT_ATOMS: atom_id res chain seq x y z
N MET A 1 60.36 27.27 -51.29
CA MET A 1 60.17 27.99 -52.58
C MET A 1 58.79 28.66 -52.47
N VAL A 2 58.82 29.93 -52.21
CA VAL A 2 58.68 31.04 -53.17
C VAL A 2 57.23 31.25 -53.57
N GLN A 3 56.67 32.30 -52.97
CA GLN A 3 56.25 33.60 -53.53
C GLN A 3 54.85 33.55 -54.22
N ARG A 4 54.04 34.51 -54.25
CA ARG A 4 53.92 35.94 -53.86
C ARG A 4 52.50 36.42 -54.31
N ARG A 5 51.92 37.30 -53.53
CA ARG A 5 51.27 38.57 -53.86
C ARG A 5 50.14 38.66 -54.94
N GLY A 6 49.16 39.42 -54.55
CA GLY A 6 48.33 40.18 -55.45
C GLY A 6 47.21 40.94 -54.71
N SER A 7 47.50 42.22 -54.50
CA SER A 7 46.60 43.26 -53.97
C SER A 7 45.67 43.79 -55.05
N SER A 8 44.46 44.25 -54.69
CA SER A 8 43.96 45.54 -55.16
C SER A 8 42.77 46.04 -54.42
N ALA A 9 42.85 47.31 -54.19
CA ALA A 9 41.92 48.20 -53.49
C ALA A 9 40.62 48.45 -54.23
N GLY A 10 39.59 48.90 -53.48
CA GLY A 10 38.48 49.55 -54.13
C GLY A 10 37.28 49.93 -53.24
N ARG A 11 37.39 51.12 -52.67
CA ARG A 11 36.32 52.10 -52.48
C ARG A 11 35.23 51.92 -51.40
N ARG A 12 35.22 52.90 -50.54
CA ARG A 12 34.27 53.32 -49.47
C ARG A 12 32.86 53.51 -50.00
N ALA A 13 31.87 53.10 -49.21
CA ALA A 13 30.56 53.74 -49.11
C ALA A 13 30.14 53.76 -47.65
N VAL A 14 30.08 54.97 -47.13
CA VAL A 14 29.58 55.31 -45.80
C VAL A 14 28.05 55.23 -45.88
N ARG A 15 27.42 54.43 -45.01
CA ARG A 15 25.99 54.58 -44.68
C ARG A 15 25.82 54.53 -43.19
N TRP A 16 25.33 55.61 -42.65
CA TRP A 16 24.86 55.80 -41.28
C TRP A 16 23.62 54.91 -41.09
N LEU A 17 23.60 54.09 -40.06
CA LEU A 17 22.39 53.50 -39.52
C LEU A 17 22.54 53.57 -37.99
N GLY A 18 21.58 54.27 -37.41
CA GLY A 18 21.49 54.57 -35.98
C GLY A 18 21.41 53.29 -35.12
N ALA A 19 22.14 53.29 -34.06
CA ALA A 19 22.08 52.31 -33.02
C ALA A 19 20.86 52.53 -32.12
N LEU A 20 19.85 51.71 -32.26
CA LEU A 20 18.79 51.58 -31.26
C LEU A 20 19.27 50.65 -30.16
N LEU A 21 19.67 51.19 -29.02
CA LEU A 21 19.96 50.39 -27.81
C LEU A 21 18.59 49.90 -27.26
N LEU A 22 18.24 48.66 -27.50
CA LEU A 22 17.22 47.94 -26.75
C LEU A 22 17.90 47.45 -25.46
N ALA A 23 17.58 48.08 -24.32
CA ALA A 23 17.90 47.57 -23.01
C ALA A 23 17.05 46.30 -22.75
N LEU A 24 17.62 45.14 -22.93
CA LEU A 24 17.08 43.86 -22.43
C LEU A 24 17.19 43.87 -20.90
N VAL A 25 16.12 44.27 -20.21
CA VAL A 25 15.94 43.97 -18.79
C VAL A 25 15.81 42.46 -18.66
N GLY A 26 16.88 41.82 -18.29
CA GLY A 26 16.88 40.39 -17.97
C GLY A 26 16.00 40.12 -16.74
N ILE A 27 14.79 39.65 -16.95
CA ILE A 27 13.98 39.05 -15.87
C ILE A 27 14.62 37.70 -15.58
N THR A 28 15.52 37.64 -14.61
CA THR A 28 15.93 36.37 -14.01
C THR A 28 14.69 35.81 -13.28
N PRO A 29 14.20 34.61 -13.62
CA PRO A 29 13.16 33.97 -12.83
C PRO A 29 13.73 33.77 -11.42
N LEU A 30 13.14 34.44 -10.43
CA LEU A 30 13.35 34.12 -9.03
C LEU A 30 12.90 32.67 -8.85
N LEU A 31 13.85 31.75 -8.78
CA LEU A 31 13.58 30.40 -8.27
C LEU A 31 12.93 30.57 -6.89
N PRO A 32 11.81 29.88 -6.63
CA PRO A 32 11.24 29.87 -5.29
C PRO A 32 12.34 29.42 -4.32
N PRO A 33 12.44 30.03 -3.13
CA PRO A 33 13.40 29.60 -2.12
C PRO A 33 13.20 28.10 -1.89
N ALA A 34 14.28 27.35 -1.90
CA ALA A 34 14.25 25.94 -1.52
C ALA A 34 13.53 25.84 -0.18
N PRO A 35 12.61 24.88 0.01
CA PRO A 35 11.93 24.73 1.28
C PRO A 35 12.99 24.61 2.37
N ALA A 36 12.87 25.45 3.42
CA ALA A 36 13.78 25.41 4.53
C ALA A 36 13.82 23.96 5.06
N SER A 37 15.01 23.38 5.11
CA SER A 37 15.19 22.05 5.71
C SER A 37 14.62 22.12 7.13
N ALA A 38 13.57 21.37 7.41
CA ALA A 38 13.02 21.31 8.75
C ALA A 38 14.14 20.82 9.69
N ALA A 39 14.32 21.52 10.81
CA ALA A 39 15.34 21.17 11.78
C ALA A 39 15.11 19.75 12.31
N THR A 40 16.18 18.98 12.49
CA THR A 40 16.12 17.70 13.19
C THR A 40 15.63 17.93 14.62
N LEU A 41 14.59 17.22 15.02
CA LEU A 41 14.09 17.24 16.40
C LEU A 41 14.68 16.06 17.18
N TYR A 42 14.93 16.31 18.47
CA TYR A 42 15.41 15.29 19.40
C TYR A 42 14.37 15.04 20.49
N GLY A 43 14.11 13.78 20.77
CA GLY A 43 13.10 13.31 21.69
C GLY A 43 13.51 12.06 22.45
N HIS A 44 12.52 11.43 23.05
CA HIS A 44 12.71 10.20 23.85
C HIS A 44 11.49 9.32 23.67
N ASP A 45 11.68 8.02 23.80
CA ASP A 45 10.55 7.14 24.04
C ASP A 45 10.51 6.68 25.51
N ILE A 46 9.30 6.44 25.98
CA ILE A 46 8.99 6.06 27.37
C ILE A 46 7.90 4.99 27.39
N SER A 47 7.94 4.15 28.41
CA SER A 47 6.89 3.17 28.63
C SER A 47 6.86 2.71 30.10
N TRP A 48 6.52 1.49 30.35
CA TRP A 48 6.45 0.91 31.70
C TRP A 48 7.76 1.00 32.51
N PRO A 49 9.01 1.01 31.98
CA PRO A 49 10.20 1.17 32.81
C PRO A 49 10.23 2.50 33.58
N GLN A 50 9.61 3.56 33.06
CA GLN A 50 9.48 4.85 33.73
C GLN A 50 8.37 4.87 34.81
N CYS A 51 7.53 3.83 34.87
CA CYS A 51 6.53 3.75 35.94
C CYS A 51 7.19 3.55 37.30
N PRO A 52 6.63 4.14 38.38
CA PRO A 52 7.06 3.83 39.74
C PRO A 52 6.93 2.33 40.07
N ALA A 53 7.77 1.84 41.00
CA ALA A 53 7.61 0.49 41.53
C ALA A 53 6.25 0.33 42.25
N PRO A 54 5.58 -0.83 42.16
CA PRO A 54 5.99 -2.07 41.51
C PRO A 54 5.62 -2.17 40.00
N GLY A 55 5.06 -1.10 39.41
CA GLY A 55 4.63 -1.07 38.01
C GLY A 55 5.78 -1.08 36.99
N GLY A 56 6.90 -0.45 37.37
CA GLY A 56 8.11 -0.31 36.56
C GLY A 56 9.36 -0.20 37.42
N PHE A 57 10.40 0.41 36.85
CA PHE A 57 11.70 0.58 37.50
C PHE A 57 11.93 1.98 38.08
N GLY A 58 11.00 2.92 37.89
CA GLY A 58 11.13 4.31 38.30
C GLY A 58 12.20 5.06 37.53
N LEU A 59 12.49 4.66 36.28
CA LEU A 59 13.42 5.39 35.43
C LEU A 59 12.91 6.84 35.19
N PRO A 60 13.82 7.79 34.98
CA PRO A 60 13.43 9.19 34.88
C PRO A 60 12.61 9.48 33.62
N MET A 61 11.60 10.32 33.77
CA MET A 61 10.84 10.89 32.64
C MET A 61 11.76 11.76 31.77
N PRO A 62 11.40 12.02 30.49
CA PRO A 62 12.19 12.87 29.61
C PRO A 62 12.44 14.26 30.20
N PRO A 63 13.60 14.87 29.91
CA PRO A 63 13.87 16.23 30.35
C PRO A 63 12.94 17.23 29.64
N ALA A 64 12.73 18.41 30.26
CA ALA A 64 11.90 19.47 29.69
C ALA A 64 12.38 19.94 28.29
N SER A 65 13.66 19.77 27.97
CA SER A 65 14.28 20.06 26.67
C SER A 65 13.89 19.08 25.57
N SER A 66 13.30 17.92 25.90
CA SER A 66 12.81 16.96 24.90
C SER A 66 11.81 17.63 23.97
N GLN A 67 12.02 17.51 22.65
CA GLN A 67 11.19 18.20 21.66
C GLN A 67 9.97 17.38 21.25
N PHE A 68 10.00 16.06 21.46
CA PHE A 68 8.87 15.14 21.25
C PHE A 68 9.01 13.89 22.11
N VAL A 69 7.97 13.08 22.16
CA VAL A 69 7.97 11.81 22.92
C VAL A 69 7.25 10.73 22.15
N VAL A 70 7.72 9.48 22.27
CA VAL A 70 6.97 8.29 21.83
C VAL A 70 6.60 7.48 23.08
N VAL A 71 5.29 7.16 23.25
CA VAL A 71 4.79 6.56 24.49
C VAL A 71 4.35 5.11 24.23
N GLY A 72 4.93 4.16 24.94
CA GLY A 72 4.58 2.75 24.87
C GLY A 72 3.22 2.44 25.48
N LEU A 73 2.38 1.74 24.76
CA LEU A 73 1.03 1.34 25.19
C LEU A 73 1.03 0.03 25.98
N THR A 74 2.09 -0.76 25.86
CA THR A 74 2.19 -2.12 26.39
C THR A 74 3.28 -2.22 27.46
N ARG A 75 3.20 -3.26 28.28
CA ARG A 75 4.24 -3.61 29.26
C ARG A 75 5.22 -4.65 28.68
N GLY A 76 5.81 -4.33 27.52
CA GLY A 76 6.84 -5.16 26.87
C GLY A 76 6.33 -6.40 26.11
N LEU A 77 5.03 -6.70 26.15
CA LEU A 77 4.39 -7.77 25.40
C LEU A 77 3.00 -7.31 24.92
N ALA A 78 2.51 -7.86 23.80
CA ALA A 78 1.14 -7.65 23.37
C ALA A 78 0.13 -8.09 24.45
N PHE A 79 -1.07 -7.53 24.42
CA PHE A 79 -2.14 -7.73 25.40
C PHE A 79 -1.79 -7.35 26.85
N THR A 80 -0.67 -6.69 27.08
CA THR A 80 -0.32 -6.14 28.39
C THR A 80 -0.44 -4.62 28.38
N GLU A 81 -0.95 -4.03 29.46
CA GLU A 81 -1.13 -2.58 29.54
C GLU A 81 0.08 -1.92 30.22
N ASN A 82 0.47 -0.77 29.74
CA ASN A 82 1.41 0.11 30.43
C ASN A 82 0.72 0.66 31.69
N PRO A 83 1.20 0.31 32.91
CA PRO A 83 0.46 0.61 34.13
C PRO A 83 0.41 2.10 34.49
N CYS A 84 1.30 2.92 33.93
CA CYS A 84 1.29 4.38 34.15
C CYS A 84 1.01 5.19 32.87
N LEU A 85 0.33 4.58 31.88
CA LEU A 85 0.01 5.25 30.63
C LEU A 85 -0.74 6.56 30.85
N ALA A 86 -1.68 6.59 31.80
CA ALA A 86 -2.45 7.79 32.10
C ALA A 86 -1.56 8.96 32.58
N ASP A 87 -0.60 8.67 33.47
CA ASP A 87 0.33 9.66 33.99
C ASP A 87 1.30 10.15 32.92
N GLN A 88 1.78 9.24 32.08
CA GLN A 88 2.66 9.59 30.95
C GLN A 88 1.96 10.46 29.92
N VAL A 89 0.69 10.16 29.58
CA VAL A 89 -0.12 10.99 28.69
C VAL A 89 -0.45 12.35 29.33
N ALA A 90 -0.73 12.38 30.64
CA ALA A 90 -0.90 13.63 31.36
C ALA A 90 0.37 14.49 31.34
N TRP A 91 1.54 13.88 31.52
CA TRP A 91 2.83 14.56 31.41
C TRP A 91 3.05 15.14 29.99
N VAL A 92 2.75 14.36 28.93
CA VAL A 92 2.84 14.81 27.52
C VAL A 92 1.98 16.06 27.30
N ARG A 93 0.74 16.05 27.81
CA ARG A 93 -0.19 17.19 27.70
C ARG A 93 0.29 18.42 28.48
N ALA A 94 0.71 18.22 29.73
CA ALA A 94 1.18 19.30 30.60
C ALA A 94 2.42 20.00 30.03
N ASN A 95 3.26 19.27 29.30
CA ASN A 95 4.46 19.80 28.67
C ASN A 95 4.26 20.19 27.19
N SER A 96 3.02 20.11 26.67
CA SER A 96 2.67 20.42 25.28
C SER A 96 3.59 19.75 24.24
N LYS A 97 3.98 18.49 24.48
CA LYS A 97 4.90 17.77 23.60
C LYS A 97 4.15 17.14 22.44
N PRO A 98 4.62 17.30 21.18
CA PRO A 98 4.25 16.40 20.10
C PRO A 98 4.54 14.96 20.50
N ALA A 99 3.59 14.04 20.28
CA ALA A 99 3.81 12.68 20.72
C ALA A 99 3.18 11.64 19.79
N HIS A 100 3.87 10.51 19.65
CA HIS A 100 3.40 9.27 19.04
C HIS A 100 3.19 8.20 20.11
N ALA A 101 2.58 7.08 19.72
CA ALA A 101 2.53 5.88 20.54
C ALA A 101 3.28 4.72 19.88
N TYR A 102 3.60 3.68 20.65
CA TYR A 102 4.00 2.39 20.12
C TYR A 102 3.34 1.23 20.88
N ALA A 103 3.19 0.11 20.21
CA ALA A 103 2.68 -1.14 20.78
C ALA A 103 3.56 -2.30 20.35
N MET A 104 3.82 -3.20 21.30
CA MET A 104 4.53 -4.45 21.01
C MET A 104 3.67 -5.36 20.16
N ALA A 105 4.30 -5.97 19.15
CA ALA A 105 3.80 -7.16 18.47
C ALA A 105 4.48 -8.39 19.08
N THR A 106 3.76 -9.48 19.29
CA THR A 106 4.33 -10.74 19.81
C THR A 106 3.71 -11.95 19.13
N PHE A 107 4.50 -12.99 18.89
CA PHE A 107 3.93 -14.23 18.40
C PHE A 107 3.01 -14.85 19.45
N PRO A 108 1.76 -15.25 19.11
CA PRO A 108 0.79 -15.67 20.09
C PRO A 108 1.19 -16.97 20.82
N THR A 109 0.92 -17.02 22.11
CA THR A 109 0.87 -18.28 22.87
C THR A 109 -0.30 -19.14 22.37
N ALA A 110 -0.31 -20.43 22.71
CA ALA A 110 -1.43 -21.32 22.38
C ALA A 110 -2.77 -20.82 22.96
N ALA A 111 -2.74 -20.25 24.16
CA ALA A 111 -3.92 -19.66 24.80
C ALA A 111 -4.42 -18.42 24.04
N GLN A 112 -3.53 -17.51 23.67
CA GLN A 112 -3.87 -16.32 22.88
C GLN A 112 -4.40 -16.69 21.49
N LEU A 113 -3.78 -17.67 20.83
CA LEU A 113 -4.27 -18.17 19.56
C LEU A 113 -5.70 -18.73 19.68
N THR A 114 -5.95 -19.53 20.71
CA THR A 114 -7.30 -20.07 20.96
C THR A 114 -8.33 -18.96 21.24
N ALA A 115 -7.94 -17.95 22.02
CA ALA A 115 -8.82 -16.85 22.41
C ALA A 115 -9.15 -15.91 21.24
N TYR A 116 -8.17 -15.62 20.38
CA TYR A 116 -8.27 -14.51 19.41
C TYR A 116 -8.26 -14.95 17.93
N ARG A 117 -8.16 -16.25 17.63
CA ARG A 117 -8.12 -16.75 16.23
C ARG A 117 -9.27 -16.31 15.34
N ASN A 118 -10.36 -15.81 15.90
CA ASN A 118 -11.54 -15.31 15.19
C ASN A 118 -11.85 -13.84 15.52
N ALA A 119 -10.95 -13.11 16.16
CA ALA A 119 -11.21 -11.75 16.65
C ALA A 119 -11.09 -10.66 15.57
N GLY A 120 -10.51 -10.98 14.42
CA GLY A 120 -10.34 -10.04 13.30
C GLY A 120 -11.24 -10.36 12.10
N PRO A 121 -11.02 -9.67 10.99
CA PRO A 121 -11.88 -9.79 9.80
C PRO A 121 -11.62 -11.07 8.97
N TRP A 122 -10.49 -11.75 9.16
CA TRP A 122 -10.18 -12.95 8.37
C TRP A 122 -11.04 -14.12 8.78
N ARG A 123 -11.68 -14.74 7.79
CA ARG A 123 -12.58 -15.89 7.99
C ARG A 123 -11.89 -17.18 7.59
N GLY A 124 -12.24 -18.29 8.26
CA GLY A 124 -11.69 -19.60 7.96
C GLY A 124 -10.82 -20.17 9.07
N THR A 125 -10.34 -21.39 8.85
CA THR A 125 -9.55 -22.17 9.82
C THR A 125 -8.07 -22.26 9.47
N THR A 126 -7.63 -21.56 8.43
CA THR A 126 -6.22 -21.55 8.04
C THR A 126 -5.35 -20.93 9.12
N ARG A 127 -4.13 -21.42 9.26
CA ARG A 127 -3.15 -20.90 10.21
C ARG A 127 -2.88 -19.42 9.97
N ALA A 128 -2.81 -19.00 8.70
CA ALA A 128 -2.64 -17.61 8.29
C ALA A 128 -3.77 -16.72 8.84
N ALA A 129 -5.04 -17.04 8.53
CA ALA A 129 -6.19 -16.28 9.00
C ALA A 129 -6.24 -16.18 10.54
N GLN A 130 -5.95 -17.29 11.23
CA GLN A 130 -5.91 -17.31 12.69
C GLN A 130 -4.85 -16.38 13.27
N LEU A 131 -3.63 -16.39 12.72
CA LEU A 131 -2.53 -15.55 13.16
C LEU A 131 -2.79 -14.07 12.85
N SER A 132 -3.31 -13.75 11.67
CA SER A 132 -3.72 -12.38 11.33
C SER A 132 -4.82 -11.87 12.26
N ASN A 133 -5.79 -12.71 12.65
CA ASN A 133 -6.81 -12.34 13.62
C ASN A 133 -6.24 -12.08 15.02
N VAL A 134 -5.19 -12.79 15.43
CA VAL A 134 -4.51 -12.49 16.71
C VAL A 134 -3.83 -11.14 16.64
N GLY A 135 -3.06 -10.85 15.58
CA GLY A 135 -2.44 -9.53 15.40
C GLY A 135 -3.47 -8.40 15.37
N TYR A 136 -4.63 -8.62 14.74
CA TYR A 136 -5.76 -7.69 14.79
C TYR A 136 -6.26 -7.45 16.22
N ALA A 137 -6.34 -8.50 17.04
CA ALA A 137 -6.71 -8.39 18.45
C ALA A 137 -5.64 -7.64 19.25
N GLU A 138 -4.35 -7.79 18.95
CA GLU A 138 -3.27 -6.99 19.56
C GLU A 138 -3.47 -5.49 19.29
N ALA A 139 -3.78 -5.12 18.05
CA ALA A 139 -4.13 -3.75 17.72
C ALA A 139 -5.37 -3.26 18.48
N THR A 140 -6.39 -4.09 18.57
CA THR A 140 -7.62 -3.76 19.30
C THR A 140 -7.34 -3.49 20.78
N ALA A 141 -6.47 -4.29 21.41
CA ALA A 141 -6.04 -4.09 22.79
C ALA A 141 -5.24 -2.78 22.96
N ALA A 142 -4.30 -2.50 22.05
CA ALA A 142 -3.53 -1.25 22.05
C ALA A 142 -4.44 -0.01 21.89
N VAL A 143 -5.41 -0.07 20.98
CA VAL A 143 -6.40 0.99 20.77
C VAL A 143 -7.32 1.15 21.99
N ALA A 144 -7.67 0.06 22.68
CA ALA A 144 -8.44 0.14 23.92
C ALA A 144 -7.68 0.89 25.02
N SER A 145 -6.35 0.70 25.15
CA SER A 145 -5.51 1.47 26.07
C SER A 145 -5.53 2.98 25.74
N LEU A 146 -5.45 3.34 24.45
CA LEU A 146 -5.57 4.74 24.00
C LEU A 146 -6.93 5.36 24.35
N ARG A 147 -8.01 4.60 24.19
CA ARG A 147 -9.38 5.05 24.53
C ARG A 147 -9.54 5.30 26.03
N LYS A 148 -8.96 4.44 26.88
CA LYS A 148 -9.00 4.59 28.35
C LYS A 148 -8.45 5.94 28.82
N VAL A 149 -7.40 6.44 28.15
CA VAL A 149 -6.74 7.71 28.48
C VAL A 149 -7.17 8.87 27.58
N ALA A 150 -8.22 8.67 26.77
CA ALA A 150 -8.77 9.65 25.83
C ALA A 150 -7.67 10.30 24.96
N TRP A 151 -6.70 9.52 24.50
CA TRP A 151 -5.59 9.99 23.70
C TRP A 151 -5.63 9.42 22.28
N ARG A 152 -5.40 10.27 21.28
CA ARG A 152 -5.35 9.89 19.87
C ARG A 152 -4.06 10.43 19.24
N PRO A 153 -2.94 9.69 19.37
CA PRO A 153 -1.70 10.07 18.71
C PRO A 153 -1.85 9.98 17.19
N PRO A 154 -1.10 10.77 16.42
CA PRO A 154 -1.17 10.70 14.96
C PRO A 154 -0.62 9.38 14.38
N VAL A 155 0.29 8.72 15.10
CA VAL A 155 0.93 7.47 14.68
C VAL A 155 1.04 6.49 15.85
N VAL A 156 0.82 5.20 15.58
CA VAL A 156 1.15 4.09 16.48
C VAL A 156 2.22 3.23 15.80
N TRP A 157 3.42 3.19 16.36
CA TRP A 157 4.49 2.35 15.88
C TRP A 157 4.30 0.90 16.33
N ILE A 158 4.56 -0.05 15.45
CA ILE A 158 4.50 -1.47 15.73
C ILE A 158 5.92 -1.93 16.05
N ASP A 159 6.14 -2.29 17.29
CA ASP A 159 7.44 -2.75 17.77
C ASP A 159 7.59 -4.26 17.55
N VAL A 160 8.47 -4.62 16.61
CA VAL A 160 8.74 -6.00 16.19
C VAL A 160 10.18 -6.36 16.56
N GLU A 161 10.35 -6.87 17.76
CA GLU A 161 11.65 -7.26 18.30
C GLU A 161 11.64 -8.66 18.91
N PRO A 162 12.80 -9.35 18.97
CA PRO A 162 12.94 -10.56 19.77
C PRO A 162 12.64 -10.28 21.24
N ARG A 163 11.77 -11.11 21.85
CA ARG A 163 11.42 -11.01 23.27
C ARG A 163 11.61 -12.37 23.94
N PRO A 164 12.56 -12.53 24.87
CA PRO A 164 12.80 -13.81 25.53
C PRO A 164 11.58 -14.39 26.25
N ALA A 165 10.73 -13.53 26.83
CA ALA A 165 9.53 -13.94 27.55
C ALA A 165 8.43 -14.52 26.64
N GLN A 166 8.37 -14.11 25.37
CA GLN A 166 7.44 -14.61 24.36
C GLN A 166 8.14 -14.58 23.00
N PRO A 167 8.99 -15.59 22.70
CA PRO A 167 9.86 -15.56 21.54
C PRO A 167 9.09 -15.78 20.24
N TRP A 168 9.55 -15.09 19.18
CA TRP A 168 9.12 -15.34 17.84
C TRP A 168 9.73 -16.63 17.30
N PRO A 169 8.97 -17.58 16.74
CA PRO A 169 9.55 -18.68 16.01
C PRO A 169 10.20 -18.16 14.73
N GLY A 170 11.41 -18.57 14.40
CA GLY A 170 12.13 -17.99 13.25
C GLY A 170 13.07 -18.96 12.53
N ALA A 171 13.11 -20.24 12.98
CA ALA A 171 14.03 -21.24 12.46
C ALA A 171 13.78 -21.59 10.98
N THR A 172 12.51 -21.56 10.51
CA THR A 172 12.13 -21.93 9.15
C THR A 172 11.50 -20.76 8.40
N ALA A 173 11.51 -20.82 7.06
CA ALA A 173 10.82 -19.84 6.22
C ALA A 173 9.31 -19.79 6.52
N GLN A 174 8.69 -20.95 6.78
CA GLN A 174 7.28 -21.03 7.15
C GLN A 174 7.00 -20.31 8.48
N GLN A 175 7.83 -20.46 9.48
CA GLN A 175 7.67 -19.75 10.77
C GLN A 175 7.81 -18.24 10.59
N ARG A 176 8.79 -17.79 9.79
CA ARG A 176 8.94 -16.37 9.47
C ARG A 176 7.77 -15.81 8.68
N LEU A 177 7.16 -16.61 7.80
CA LEU A 177 5.91 -16.23 7.13
C LEU A 177 4.75 -16.12 8.12
N GLU A 178 4.61 -17.06 9.06
CA GLU A 178 3.61 -17.01 10.12
C GLU A 178 3.73 -15.77 11.01
N ASN A 179 4.97 -15.33 11.29
CA ASN A 179 5.22 -14.09 12.02
C ASN A 179 4.72 -12.86 11.26
N ARG A 180 4.87 -12.83 9.94
CA ARG A 180 4.35 -11.75 9.10
C ARG A 180 2.83 -11.61 9.24
N TYR A 181 2.09 -12.72 9.27
CA TYR A 181 0.62 -12.68 9.44
C TYR A 181 0.19 -12.00 10.74
N VAL A 182 0.92 -12.18 11.83
CA VAL A 182 0.63 -11.47 13.10
C VAL A 182 0.85 -9.96 12.93
N VAL A 183 2.00 -9.57 12.37
CA VAL A 183 2.32 -8.15 12.14
C VAL A 183 1.31 -7.51 11.18
N GLU A 184 0.92 -8.18 10.09
CA GLU A 184 -0.14 -7.73 9.18
C GLU A 184 -1.47 -7.51 9.89
N GLY A 185 -1.84 -8.46 10.73
CA GLY A 185 -3.06 -8.34 11.54
C GLY A 185 -3.06 -7.10 12.40
N LEU A 186 -1.96 -6.80 13.07
CA LEU A 186 -1.81 -5.61 13.90
C LEU A 186 -1.87 -4.33 13.07
N MET A 187 -1.15 -4.27 11.96
CA MET A 187 -1.23 -3.16 11.01
C MET A 187 -2.68 -2.95 10.53
N ARG A 188 -3.39 -4.00 10.18
CA ARG A 188 -4.81 -3.94 9.76
C ARG A 188 -5.70 -3.39 10.87
N GLY A 189 -5.54 -3.87 12.10
CA GLY A 189 -6.35 -3.42 13.23
C GLY A 189 -6.13 -1.95 13.58
N LEU A 190 -4.90 -1.45 13.53
CA LEU A 190 -4.60 -0.02 13.73
C LEU A 190 -5.25 0.84 12.65
N ARG A 191 -5.14 0.42 11.39
CA ARG A 191 -5.76 1.12 10.27
C ARG A 191 -7.28 1.18 10.40
N ASP A 192 -7.93 0.05 10.64
CA ASP A 192 -9.40 -0.03 10.77
C ASP A 192 -9.89 0.81 11.95
N ALA A 193 -9.05 1.03 12.97
CA ALA A 193 -9.28 1.98 14.06
C ALA A 193 -8.95 3.45 13.69
N GLY A 194 -8.50 3.70 12.45
CA GLY A 194 -8.20 5.03 11.92
C GLY A 194 -6.89 5.62 12.39
N PHE A 195 -5.91 4.81 12.77
CA PHE A 195 -4.55 5.26 13.11
C PHE A 195 -3.59 5.08 11.94
N SER A 196 -2.72 6.05 11.75
CA SER A 196 -1.49 5.84 10.99
C SER A 196 -0.55 4.94 11.78
N TYR A 197 0.26 4.16 11.07
CA TYR A 197 1.24 3.28 11.72
C TYR A 197 2.57 3.25 10.95
N GLY A 198 3.59 2.75 11.61
CA GLY A 198 4.88 2.40 11.05
C GLY A 198 5.43 1.20 11.81
N VAL A 199 6.61 0.69 11.43
CA VAL A 199 7.28 -0.42 12.11
C VAL A 199 8.55 0.05 12.78
N TYR A 200 8.78 -0.46 13.99
CA TYR A 200 10.04 -0.31 14.72
C TYR A 200 10.74 -1.65 14.79
N SER A 201 12.04 -1.67 14.51
CA SER A 201 12.94 -2.82 14.68
C SER A 201 14.39 -2.43 14.40
N TYR A 202 15.24 -3.46 14.32
CA TYR A 202 16.62 -3.40 13.82
C TYR A 202 16.86 -4.53 12.81
N THR A 203 17.90 -4.38 11.98
CA THR A 203 18.11 -5.25 10.80
C THR A 203 18.16 -6.74 11.13
N SER A 204 18.97 -7.16 12.13
CA SER A 204 19.10 -8.58 12.47
C SER A 204 17.84 -9.14 13.18
N GLY A 205 17.15 -8.31 13.97
CA GLY A 205 15.88 -8.71 14.61
C GLY A 205 14.77 -8.90 13.56
N TRP A 206 14.62 -7.95 12.66
CA TRP A 206 13.65 -8.04 11.56
C TRP A 206 13.92 -9.26 10.66
N GLU A 207 15.19 -9.49 10.30
CA GLU A 207 15.58 -10.66 9.50
C GLU A 207 15.24 -11.97 10.22
N ALA A 208 15.58 -12.08 11.50
CA ALA A 208 15.31 -13.27 12.29
C ALA A 208 13.80 -13.58 12.41
N ILE A 209 12.99 -12.54 12.61
CA ILE A 209 11.54 -12.67 12.80
C ILE A 209 10.82 -12.85 11.47
N THR A 210 11.13 -12.04 10.46
CA THR A 210 10.33 -11.94 9.24
C THR A 210 11.01 -12.50 8.01
N GLY A 211 12.30 -12.84 8.06
CA GLY A 211 13.09 -13.25 6.90
C GLY A 211 13.33 -12.10 5.93
N GLY A 212 13.55 -10.90 6.45
CA GLY A 212 13.83 -9.70 5.66
C GLY A 212 12.62 -9.20 4.86
N TRP A 213 11.42 -9.37 5.39
CA TRP A 213 10.18 -8.93 4.73
C TRP A 213 10.27 -7.46 4.31
N ARG A 214 10.00 -7.23 3.01
CA ARG A 214 10.07 -5.90 2.42
C ARG A 214 8.71 -5.20 2.53
N LEU A 215 8.74 -4.01 3.13
CA LEU A 215 7.60 -3.12 3.32
C LEU A 215 8.02 -1.70 2.92
N PRO A 216 8.36 -1.45 1.65
CA PRO A 216 9.01 -0.21 1.22
C PRO A 216 8.20 1.04 1.54
N ALA A 217 6.93 0.96 1.77
CA ALA A 217 6.07 2.06 2.03
C ALA A 217 5.53 2.12 3.45
N VAL A 218 5.85 1.17 4.30
CA VAL A 218 5.56 1.32 5.72
C VAL A 218 6.66 2.20 6.34
N PRO A 219 6.30 3.33 6.96
CA PRO A 219 7.23 4.16 7.68
C PRO A 219 8.04 3.38 8.71
N VAL A 220 9.30 3.74 8.86
CA VAL A 220 10.23 3.02 9.72
C VAL A 220 10.72 3.91 10.87
N TRP A 221 10.74 3.35 12.06
CA TRP A 221 11.49 3.83 13.19
C TRP A 221 12.61 2.80 13.45
N ALA A 222 13.86 3.19 13.21
CA ALA A 222 14.99 2.28 13.23
C ALA A 222 15.89 2.52 14.45
N THR A 223 16.21 1.47 15.21
CA THR A 223 17.20 1.62 16.29
C THR A 223 18.64 1.43 15.77
N ALA A 224 19.53 2.25 16.28
CA ALA A 224 20.98 2.14 16.12
C ALA A 224 21.60 1.28 17.23
N GLY A 225 20.82 0.98 18.28
CA GLY A 225 21.26 0.15 19.40
C GLY A 225 21.84 0.96 20.56
N ARG A 226 22.61 0.27 21.43
CA ARG A 226 23.26 0.89 22.58
C ARG A 226 24.50 1.64 22.15
N LEU A 227 24.39 2.94 22.06
CA LEU A 227 25.43 3.83 21.56
C LEU A 227 25.54 5.08 22.44
N ASP A 228 26.78 5.51 22.65
CA ASP A 228 27.06 6.73 23.41
C ASP A 228 26.85 8.03 22.61
N TYR A 229 26.57 7.92 21.30
CA TYR A 229 26.54 9.06 20.40
C TYR A 229 25.35 9.04 19.44
N PRO A 230 24.73 10.22 19.14
CA PRO A 230 23.63 10.33 18.17
C PRO A 230 24.08 10.19 16.69
N THR A 231 25.39 9.98 16.43
CA THR A 231 25.94 9.94 15.07
C THR A 231 25.44 8.73 14.29
N GLU A 232 25.48 7.54 14.91
CA GLU A 232 25.00 6.34 14.24
C GLU A 232 23.49 6.32 14.06
N ALA A 233 22.74 6.96 14.97
CA ALA A 233 21.32 7.21 14.77
C ALA A 233 21.07 8.15 13.57
N ALA A 234 22.00 9.09 13.30
CA ALA A 234 21.93 9.90 12.08
C ALA A 234 22.14 9.07 10.81
N ASP A 235 23.05 8.10 10.85
CA ASP A 235 23.32 7.21 9.73
C ASP A 235 22.11 6.33 9.38
N ARG A 236 21.31 5.92 10.36
CA ARG A 236 20.06 5.19 10.10
C ARG A 236 19.06 5.99 9.27
N CYS A 237 19.10 7.31 9.33
CA CYS A 237 18.22 8.17 8.54
C CYS A 237 18.53 8.15 7.04
N VAL A 238 19.75 7.81 6.63
CA VAL A 238 20.22 7.88 5.24
C VAL A 238 20.56 6.51 4.65
N GLN A 239 20.73 5.50 5.49
CA GLN A 239 20.96 4.12 5.07
C GLN A 239 19.65 3.42 4.69
N PRO A 240 19.69 2.35 3.84
CA PRO A 240 18.55 1.49 3.62
C PRO A 240 18.01 0.92 4.93
N SER A 241 16.72 1.03 5.16
CA SER A 241 16.09 0.47 6.37
C SER A 241 15.95 -1.06 6.30
N PHE A 242 15.70 -1.67 7.45
CA PHE A 242 15.53 -3.12 7.57
C PHE A 242 14.35 -3.67 6.73
N SER A 243 13.27 -2.92 6.58
CA SER A 243 12.10 -3.30 5.78
C SER A 243 12.05 -2.65 4.39
N GLY A 244 12.96 -1.72 4.09
CA GLY A 244 12.98 -0.94 2.85
C GLY A 244 12.06 0.28 2.84
N GLY A 245 11.30 0.52 3.91
CA GLY A 245 10.52 1.73 4.10
C GLY A 245 11.39 2.94 4.45
N ARG A 246 10.84 4.15 4.29
CA ARG A 246 11.54 5.38 4.65
C ARG A 246 11.68 5.47 6.17
N VAL A 247 12.90 5.76 6.63
CA VAL A 247 13.14 6.03 8.06
C VAL A 247 12.64 7.42 8.41
N HIS A 248 11.74 7.51 9.38
CA HIS A 248 11.18 8.75 9.91
C HIS A 248 11.70 9.09 11.31
N LEU A 249 11.99 8.07 12.10
CA LEU A 249 12.61 8.19 13.42
C LEU A 249 13.80 7.24 13.50
N SER A 250 14.81 7.65 14.25
CA SER A 250 15.93 6.80 14.62
C SER A 250 16.19 6.90 16.11
N GLN A 251 16.45 5.76 16.76
CA GLN A 251 16.63 5.61 18.18
C GLN A 251 18.05 5.15 18.52
N TRP A 252 18.53 5.57 19.67
CA TRP A 252 19.67 4.97 20.41
C TRP A 252 19.35 4.98 21.89
N TYR A 253 20.06 4.20 22.70
CA TYR A 253 19.77 4.09 24.12
C TYR A 253 21.02 3.93 24.98
N ASP A 254 20.92 4.34 26.24
CA ASP A 254 21.88 4.07 27.30
C ASP A 254 21.23 3.26 28.45
N ASP A 255 21.85 3.22 29.61
CA ASP A 255 21.33 2.49 30.78
C ASP A 255 20.09 3.14 31.42
N THR A 256 19.79 4.39 31.08
CA THR A 256 18.77 5.19 31.74
C THR A 256 17.64 5.66 30.83
N ARG A 257 17.90 5.81 29.54
CA ARG A 257 16.95 6.40 28.57
C ARG A 257 17.10 5.86 27.18
N ASP A 258 15.97 5.89 26.49
CA ASP A 258 15.88 5.78 25.06
C ASP A 258 15.79 7.20 24.45
N TYR A 259 16.64 7.46 23.48
CA TYR A 259 16.77 8.74 22.79
C TYR A 259 16.33 8.58 21.34
N ASP A 260 15.63 9.57 20.82
CA ASP A 260 15.14 9.59 19.45
C ASP A 260 15.52 10.85 18.70
N ARG A 261 15.61 10.72 17.39
CA ARG A 261 15.70 11.85 16.48
C ARG A 261 14.79 11.67 15.28
N THR A 262 14.33 12.79 14.72
CA THR A 262 13.64 12.78 13.42
C THR A 262 14.61 12.64 12.26
N CYS A 263 14.17 11.96 11.19
CA CYS A 263 14.88 11.81 9.93
C CYS A 263 14.21 12.68 8.85
N GLY A 264 14.93 13.70 8.39
CA GLY A 264 14.41 14.62 7.38
C GLY A 264 13.31 15.57 7.89
N THR A 265 12.40 15.96 7.02
CA THR A 265 11.32 16.93 7.28
C THR A 265 10.11 16.33 8.00
N TYR A 266 10.32 15.46 8.95
CA TYR A 266 9.22 14.81 9.67
C TYR A 266 8.57 15.75 10.70
N ALA A 267 7.26 15.97 10.58
CA ALA A 267 6.53 17.01 11.33
C ALA A 267 5.48 16.46 12.31
N PHE A 268 5.63 15.25 12.88
CA PHE A 268 4.66 14.64 13.84
C PHE A 268 3.18 14.74 13.40
N THR A 269 2.96 14.76 12.08
CA THR A 269 1.64 14.66 11.47
C THR A 269 1.28 13.18 11.23
N PRO A 270 0.01 12.86 10.98
CA PRO A 270 -0.34 11.53 10.51
C PRO A 270 0.52 11.13 9.31
N LEU A 271 1.16 9.96 9.40
CA LEU A 271 1.91 9.40 8.29
C LEU A 271 0.94 8.93 7.20
N PRO A 272 1.32 8.98 5.93
CA PRO A 272 0.54 8.30 4.92
C PRO A 272 0.42 6.83 5.32
N VAL A 273 -0.80 6.38 5.48
CA VAL A 273 -1.09 4.98 5.79
C VAL A 273 -1.34 4.28 4.48
N PRO A 274 -0.74 3.12 4.27
CA PRO A 274 -1.03 2.36 3.06
C PRO A 274 -2.52 2.10 2.90
N PRO A 275 -3.02 2.09 1.68
CA PRO A 275 -4.40 1.68 1.40
C PRO A 275 -4.71 0.27 1.91
N SER A 276 -5.97 -0.09 1.91
CA SER A 276 -6.58 -1.16 2.70
C SER A 276 -6.17 -2.62 2.43
N SER A 277 -5.25 -2.88 1.54
CA SER A 277 -4.68 -4.21 1.37
C SER A 277 -3.19 -4.19 1.73
N MET A 278 -2.80 -4.92 2.75
CA MET A 278 -1.41 -5.09 3.16
C MET A 278 -0.66 -6.14 2.35
N THR A 279 -1.34 -6.93 1.58
CA THR A 279 -0.88 -7.39 0.29
C THR A 279 -0.93 -6.17 -0.61
N GLY A 280 0.17 -5.53 -1.01
CA GLY A 280 0.20 -4.25 -1.71
C GLY A 280 -1.10 -3.93 -2.45
N SER A 281 -1.53 -2.70 -2.51
CA SER A 281 -2.73 -2.37 -3.28
C SER A 281 -2.73 -3.22 -4.55
N ALA A 282 -3.84 -3.85 -4.90
CA ALA A 282 -3.91 -4.74 -6.06
C ALA A 282 -3.33 -4.13 -7.33
N SER A 283 -3.07 -2.84 -7.33
CA SER A 283 -2.59 -2.05 -8.45
C SER A 283 -1.43 -1.08 -8.16
N ASP A 284 -0.81 -1.08 -6.98
CA ASP A 284 0.42 -0.32 -6.74
C ASP A 284 1.62 -1.08 -7.34
N LEU A 285 1.84 -0.92 -8.64
CA LEU A 285 2.82 -1.69 -9.39
C LEU A 285 4.25 -1.15 -9.27
N ASP A 286 4.42 0.14 -8.96
CA ASP A 286 5.74 0.76 -8.84
C ASP A 286 6.22 0.96 -7.40
N GLY A 287 5.41 0.58 -6.42
CA GLY A 287 5.76 0.60 -5.00
C GLY A 287 5.78 2.00 -4.39
N ASP A 288 5.04 2.96 -4.99
CA ASP A 288 4.95 4.34 -4.48
C ASP A 288 3.73 4.57 -3.58
N TRP A 289 2.93 3.53 -3.30
CA TRP A 289 1.74 3.47 -2.43
C TRP A 289 0.50 4.14 -2.98
N ARG A 290 0.47 4.34 -4.24
CA ARG A 290 -0.69 4.85 -4.95
C ARG A 290 -1.11 3.83 -5.97
N ASN A 291 -2.40 3.68 -6.12
CA ASN A 291 -2.92 2.74 -7.09
C ASN A 291 -2.66 3.24 -8.51
N ASP A 292 -2.21 2.32 -9.35
CA ASP A 292 -1.86 2.54 -10.73
C ASP A 292 -2.88 1.88 -11.67
N VAL A 293 -2.79 2.20 -12.95
CA VAL A 293 -3.59 1.58 -14.00
C VAL A 293 -2.69 1.14 -15.15
N LEU A 294 -2.88 -0.07 -15.60
CA LEU A 294 -2.28 -0.54 -16.83
C LEU A 294 -3.13 -0.20 -18.04
N ALA A 295 -2.49 0.30 -19.08
CA ALA A 295 -3.16 0.55 -20.34
C ALA A 295 -2.32 0.05 -21.51
N ARG A 296 -2.93 -0.75 -22.41
CA ARG A 296 -2.30 -1.18 -23.65
C ARG A 296 -2.74 -0.28 -24.78
N SER A 297 -1.79 0.31 -25.49
CA SER A 297 -2.05 1.07 -26.72
C SER A 297 -2.21 0.17 -27.94
N GLY A 298 -2.75 0.73 -29.04
CA GLY A 298 -3.04 -0.03 -30.27
C GLY A 298 -1.81 -0.66 -30.94
N ASP A 299 -0.62 -0.11 -30.75
CA ASP A 299 0.66 -0.65 -31.20
C ASP A 299 1.20 -1.80 -30.36
N GLY A 300 0.53 -2.12 -29.24
CA GLY A 300 0.90 -3.19 -28.31
C GLY A 300 1.89 -2.78 -27.24
N ALA A 301 2.17 -1.49 -27.07
CA ALA A 301 2.90 -1.01 -25.91
C ALA A 301 2.01 -1.09 -24.66
N LEU A 302 2.57 -1.58 -23.55
CA LEU A 302 1.94 -1.58 -22.24
C LEU A 302 2.50 -0.41 -21.43
N TRP A 303 1.59 0.41 -20.94
CA TRP A 303 1.88 1.61 -20.16
C TRP A 303 1.40 1.46 -18.74
N LEU A 304 2.25 1.85 -17.80
CA LEU A 304 1.89 2.09 -16.41
C LEU A 304 1.48 3.56 -16.26
N TYR A 305 0.22 3.79 -15.99
CA TYR A 305 -0.32 5.08 -15.61
C TYR A 305 -0.31 5.18 -14.09
N ARG A 306 0.66 5.90 -13.59
CA ARG A 306 0.92 6.04 -12.16
C ARG A 306 -0.10 6.97 -11.53
N GLY A 307 -0.79 6.50 -10.51
CA GLY A 307 -1.71 7.34 -9.73
C GLY A 307 -0.96 8.36 -8.88
N ASN A 308 -1.58 9.49 -8.60
CA ASN A 308 -1.02 10.51 -7.70
C ASN A 308 -1.56 10.42 -6.26
N GLY A 309 -2.45 9.42 -5.98
CA GLY A 309 -3.09 9.22 -4.69
C GLY A 309 -4.14 10.26 -4.32
N THR A 310 -4.60 11.08 -5.28
CA THR A 310 -5.66 12.07 -5.11
C THR A 310 -6.62 12.11 -6.31
N GLY A 311 -6.76 10.97 -7.00
CA GLY A 311 -7.64 10.82 -8.17
C GLY A 311 -7.07 11.37 -9.46
N GLY A 312 -5.77 11.61 -9.57
CA GLY A 312 -5.09 12.09 -10.79
C GLY A 312 -3.88 11.22 -11.14
N TRP A 313 -3.03 11.71 -12.04
CA TRP A 313 -1.95 10.96 -12.66
C TRP A 313 -0.58 11.61 -12.44
N LEU A 314 0.44 10.77 -12.26
CA LEU A 314 1.84 11.09 -12.47
C LEU A 314 2.24 10.76 -13.93
N PRO A 315 3.43 11.13 -14.39
CA PRO A 315 3.93 10.75 -15.72
C PRO A 315 3.90 9.23 -15.92
N ARG A 316 3.25 8.77 -17.00
CA ARG A 316 3.19 7.35 -17.35
C ARG A 316 4.54 6.82 -17.80
N VAL A 317 4.77 5.53 -17.62
CA VAL A 317 5.98 4.83 -18.02
C VAL A 317 5.62 3.66 -18.93
N GLN A 318 6.35 3.46 -20.02
CA GLN A 318 6.22 2.26 -20.84
C GLN A 318 6.95 1.09 -20.15
N ILE A 319 6.22 0.03 -19.85
CA ILE A 319 6.72 -1.14 -19.12
C ILE A 319 6.69 -2.42 -19.94
N GLY A 320 6.23 -2.37 -21.18
CA GLY A 320 6.19 -3.52 -22.06
C GLY A 320 5.94 -3.18 -23.50
N SER A 321 6.24 -4.13 -24.39
CA SER A 321 5.93 -4.10 -25.82
C SER A 321 5.41 -5.47 -26.28
N GLY A 322 4.71 -5.51 -27.44
CA GLY A 322 4.19 -6.76 -27.99
C GLY A 322 2.98 -7.34 -27.26
N TRP A 323 2.31 -6.56 -26.41
CA TRP A 323 1.17 -7.04 -25.60
C TRP A 323 -0.13 -7.27 -26.39
N ASN A 324 -0.13 -7.02 -27.70
CA ASN A 324 -1.28 -7.36 -28.54
C ASN A 324 -1.56 -8.89 -28.62
N GLY A 325 -0.57 -9.71 -28.29
CA GLY A 325 -0.74 -11.15 -28.11
C GLY A 325 -1.56 -11.54 -26.87
N MET A 326 -1.74 -10.64 -25.91
CA MET A 326 -2.50 -10.88 -24.69
C MET A 326 -3.95 -10.41 -24.87
N GLU A 327 -4.92 -11.31 -24.63
CA GLU A 327 -6.35 -10.98 -24.74
C GLU A 327 -6.93 -10.44 -23.43
N VAL A 328 -6.48 -11.01 -22.31
CA VAL A 328 -6.81 -10.54 -20.96
C VAL A 328 -5.54 -10.02 -20.31
N ILE A 329 -5.65 -8.90 -19.64
CA ILE A 329 -4.65 -8.31 -18.77
C ILE A 329 -5.40 -7.88 -17.53
N ASP A 330 -4.95 -8.29 -16.35
CA ASP A 330 -5.61 -7.98 -15.08
C ASP A 330 -4.58 -7.83 -13.96
N THR A 331 -4.68 -6.77 -13.17
CA THR A 331 -3.87 -6.58 -11.97
C THR A 331 -4.50 -7.38 -10.84
N VAL A 332 -3.77 -8.33 -10.29
CA VAL A 332 -4.37 -9.32 -9.38
C VAL A 332 -3.93 -9.18 -7.92
N GLY A 333 -3.05 -8.23 -7.62
CA GLY A 333 -2.40 -8.17 -6.31
C GLY A 333 -1.27 -9.20 -6.22
N ASP A 334 -0.80 -9.44 -5.00
CA ASP A 334 0.30 -10.37 -4.72
C ASP A 334 -0.19 -11.83 -4.77
N LEU A 335 -0.11 -12.44 -5.95
CA LEU A 335 -0.56 -13.82 -6.15
C LEU A 335 0.51 -14.84 -5.74
N ASP A 336 1.80 -14.50 -5.84
CA ASP A 336 2.89 -15.42 -5.52
C ASP A 336 3.46 -15.26 -4.11
N GLY A 337 2.94 -14.32 -3.32
CA GLY A 337 3.28 -14.16 -1.90
C GLY A 337 4.61 -13.45 -1.67
N ASP A 338 5.14 -12.71 -2.66
CA ASP A 338 6.42 -12.00 -2.55
C ASP A 338 6.27 -10.55 -2.02
N GLY A 339 5.03 -10.12 -1.75
CA GLY A 339 4.69 -8.80 -1.21
C GLY A 339 4.54 -7.72 -2.29
N ARG A 340 4.48 -8.08 -3.57
CA ARG A 340 4.34 -7.14 -4.70
C ARG A 340 3.16 -7.51 -5.57
N PRO A 341 2.44 -6.51 -6.11
CA PRO A 341 1.36 -6.80 -7.04
C PRO A 341 1.85 -7.44 -8.33
N ASP A 342 1.07 -8.38 -8.82
CA ASP A 342 1.30 -9.15 -10.02
C ASP A 342 0.26 -8.84 -11.10
N VAL A 343 0.52 -9.30 -12.31
CA VAL A 343 -0.41 -9.23 -13.44
C VAL A 343 -0.64 -10.61 -14.02
N LEU A 344 -1.90 -10.97 -14.19
CA LEU A 344 -2.30 -12.11 -15.00
C LEU A 344 -2.56 -11.66 -16.44
N ALA A 345 -2.00 -12.38 -17.39
CA ALA A 345 -2.29 -12.16 -18.80
C ALA A 345 -2.55 -13.47 -19.53
N ARG A 346 -3.66 -13.51 -20.28
CA ARG A 346 -3.98 -14.67 -21.13
C ARG A 346 -3.46 -14.45 -22.54
N GLU A 347 -2.61 -15.34 -22.99
CA GLU A 347 -2.11 -15.35 -24.35
C GLU A 347 -3.19 -15.85 -25.33
N ARG A 348 -3.51 -15.04 -26.32
CA ARG A 348 -4.60 -15.29 -27.28
C ARG A 348 -4.38 -16.57 -28.10
N ALA A 349 -3.16 -16.77 -28.57
CA ALA A 349 -2.83 -17.86 -29.49
C ALA A 349 -2.92 -19.24 -28.84
N THR A 350 -2.51 -19.37 -27.60
CA THR A 350 -2.36 -20.65 -26.91
C THR A 350 -3.41 -20.90 -25.83
N GLY A 351 -4.04 -19.83 -25.32
CA GLY A 351 -4.87 -19.89 -24.12
C GLY A 351 -4.07 -20.16 -22.85
N HIS A 352 -2.76 -19.94 -22.90
CA HIS A 352 -1.93 -20.00 -21.70
C HIS A 352 -2.23 -18.79 -20.82
N LEU A 353 -2.36 -19.02 -19.52
CA LEU A 353 -2.40 -17.96 -18.51
C LEU A 353 -1.01 -17.80 -17.93
N TRP A 354 -0.51 -16.56 -18.02
CA TRP A 354 0.81 -16.17 -17.56
C TRP A 354 0.69 -15.25 -16.36
N LEU A 355 1.48 -15.52 -15.34
CA LEU A 355 1.72 -14.61 -14.22
C LEU A 355 2.98 -13.79 -14.53
N TYR A 356 2.81 -12.48 -14.64
CA TYR A 356 3.88 -11.50 -14.71
C TYR A 356 4.08 -10.98 -13.29
N ARG A 357 5.14 -11.47 -12.68
CA ARG A 357 5.49 -11.16 -11.29
C ARG A 357 6.03 -9.75 -11.21
N GLY A 358 5.44 -8.92 -10.36
CA GLY A 358 5.89 -7.56 -10.14
C GLY A 358 7.30 -7.49 -9.54
N ASN A 359 8.08 -6.50 -9.94
CA ASN A 359 9.40 -6.26 -9.33
C ASN A 359 9.36 -5.15 -8.26
N GLY A 360 8.15 -4.57 -8.01
CA GLY A 360 7.92 -3.48 -7.06
C GLY A 360 8.47 -2.12 -7.48
N THR A 361 8.83 -1.95 -8.76
CA THR A 361 9.33 -0.69 -9.34
C THR A 361 8.72 -0.41 -10.72
N GLY A 362 7.52 -0.92 -10.98
CA GLY A 362 6.79 -0.76 -12.22
C GLY A 362 7.23 -1.68 -13.36
N GLY A 363 8.03 -2.71 -13.10
CA GLY A 363 8.49 -3.68 -14.08
C GLY A 363 8.21 -5.13 -13.65
N TRP A 364 8.82 -6.09 -14.36
CA TRP A 364 8.51 -7.51 -14.23
C TRP A 364 9.73 -8.35 -13.89
N LEU A 365 9.52 -9.36 -13.07
CA LEU A 365 10.37 -10.54 -12.98
C LEU A 365 10.02 -11.53 -14.13
N PRO A 366 10.79 -12.60 -14.36
CA PRO A 366 10.45 -13.60 -15.36
C PRO A 366 9.05 -14.16 -15.15
N ARG A 367 8.22 -14.11 -16.22
CA ARG A 367 6.84 -14.61 -16.18
C ARG A 367 6.79 -16.11 -15.96
N VAL A 368 5.75 -16.58 -15.29
CA VAL A 368 5.49 -18.00 -15.02
C VAL A 368 4.18 -18.41 -15.66
N ARG A 369 4.15 -19.58 -16.31
CA ARG A 369 2.89 -20.13 -16.83
C ARG A 369 2.11 -20.80 -15.70
N VAL A 370 0.94 -20.23 -15.37
CA VAL A 370 0.09 -20.68 -14.25
C VAL A 370 -1.16 -21.41 -14.72
N GLY A 371 -1.37 -21.53 -16.05
CA GLY A 371 -2.49 -22.28 -16.58
C GLY A 371 -2.43 -22.55 -18.09
N THR A 372 -3.21 -23.55 -18.51
CA THR A 372 -3.44 -23.90 -19.92
C THR A 372 -4.95 -24.05 -20.18
N GLY A 373 -5.37 -23.90 -21.44
CA GLY A 373 -6.78 -24.07 -21.79
C GLY A 373 -7.73 -22.95 -21.34
N TRP A 374 -7.20 -21.80 -20.95
CA TRP A 374 -8.01 -20.67 -20.44
C TRP A 374 -8.80 -19.94 -21.52
N ASN A 375 -8.69 -20.32 -22.80
CA ASN A 375 -9.59 -19.86 -23.87
C ASN A 375 -11.06 -20.26 -23.64
N GLY A 376 -11.30 -21.28 -22.79
CA GLY A 376 -12.62 -21.63 -22.31
C GLY A 376 -13.26 -20.58 -21.39
N MET A 377 -12.47 -19.64 -20.86
CA MET A 377 -12.97 -18.57 -20.00
C MET A 377 -13.25 -17.30 -20.80
N SER A 378 -14.40 -16.67 -20.60
CA SER A 378 -14.81 -15.44 -21.25
C SER A 378 -14.53 -14.17 -20.43
N ALA A 379 -14.25 -14.32 -19.12
CA ALA A 379 -13.76 -13.32 -18.23
C ALA A 379 -12.78 -13.95 -17.24
N ILE A 380 -11.75 -13.22 -16.85
CA ILE A 380 -10.76 -13.59 -15.83
C ILE A 380 -10.44 -12.29 -15.11
N PHE A 381 -10.61 -12.25 -13.80
CA PHE A 381 -10.37 -11.05 -12.99
C PHE A 381 -10.16 -11.42 -11.52
N SER A 382 -9.45 -10.59 -10.76
CA SER A 382 -9.26 -10.79 -9.33
C SER A 382 -10.16 -9.87 -8.51
N PRO A 383 -10.94 -10.39 -7.56
CA PRO A 383 -11.59 -9.58 -6.54
C PRO A 383 -10.67 -9.27 -5.34
N GLY A 384 -9.50 -9.87 -5.27
CA GLY A 384 -8.66 -9.97 -4.08
C GLY A 384 -8.87 -11.28 -3.33
N ASP A 385 -8.73 -11.27 -2.01
CA ASP A 385 -9.06 -12.41 -1.14
C ASP A 385 -10.59 -12.57 -1.04
N PHE A 386 -11.14 -13.48 -1.81
CA PHE A 386 -12.59 -13.68 -1.90
C PHE A 386 -13.12 -14.71 -0.90
N ASP A 387 -12.31 -15.69 -0.52
CA ASP A 387 -12.72 -16.72 0.42
C ASP A 387 -12.24 -16.52 1.87
N GLY A 388 -11.48 -15.45 2.12
CA GLY A 388 -11.05 -15.04 3.46
C GLY A 388 -9.88 -15.84 4.01
N ASP A 389 -9.06 -16.45 3.12
CA ASP A 389 -7.89 -17.21 3.52
C ASP A 389 -6.57 -16.39 3.52
N ALA A 390 -6.67 -15.08 3.31
CA ALA A 390 -5.61 -14.09 3.22
C ALA A 390 -4.70 -14.23 1.98
N ARG A 391 -5.18 -14.91 0.93
CA ARG A 391 -4.50 -15.04 -0.35
C ARG A 391 -5.34 -14.43 -1.45
N VAL A 392 -4.66 -13.96 -2.48
CA VAL A 392 -5.35 -13.42 -3.66
C VAL A 392 -5.99 -14.56 -4.45
N ASP A 393 -7.25 -14.37 -4.82
CA ASP A 393 -8.06 -15.28 -5.62
C ASP A 393 -8.35 -14.71 -7.01
N VAL A 394 -8.77 -15.59 -7.92
CA VAL A 394 -9.22 -15.22 -9.26
C VAL A 394 -10.60 -15.81 -9.54
N LEU A 395 -11.48 -14.99 -10.07
CA LEU A 395 -12.76 -15.39 -10.61
C LEU A 395 -12.66 -15.53 -12.14
N ALA A 396 -13.18 -16.62 -12.67
CA ALA A 396 -13.24 -16.82 -14.11
C ALA A 396 -14.60 -17.33 -14.57
N ARG A 397 -15.17 -16.68 -15.60
CA ARG A 397 -16.43 -17.09 -16.20
C ARG A 397 -16.18 -18.07 -17.33
N GLU A 398 -16.72 -19.27 -17.21
CA GLU A 398 -16.68 -20.29 -18.24
C GLU A 398 -17.61 -19.92 -19.41
N ARG A 399 -17.06 -19.87 -20.61
CA ARG A 399 -17.77 -19.41 -21.82
C ARG A 399 -18.96 -20.29 -22.17
N ALA A 400 -18.79 -21.60 -22.08
CA ALA A 400 -19.80 -22.57 -22.52
C ALA A 400 -21.03 -22.59 -21.61
N THR A 401 -20.85 -22.45 -20.32
CA THR A 401 -21.92 -22.65 -19.33
C THR A 401 -22.39 -21.38 -18.66
N GLY A 402 -21.59 -20.31 -18.70
CA GLY A 402 -21.82 -19.11 -17.90
C GLY A 402 -21.62 -19.35 -16.40
N TYR A 403 -20.94 -20.43 -16.02
CA TYR A 403 -20.57 -20.64 -14.63
C TYR A 403 -19.45 -19.70 -14.24
N LEU A 404 -19.53 -19.16 -13.03
CA LEU A 404 -18.44 -18.42 -12.42
C LEU A 404 -17.69 -19.34 -11.47
N TRP A 405 -16.40 -19.48 -11.72
CA TRP A 405 -15.50 -20.33 -10.96
C TRP A 405 -14.55 -19.47 -10.13
N LEU A 406 -14.41 -19.80 -8.86
CA LEU A 406 -13.38 -19.29 -7.98
C LEU A 406 -12.14 -20.19 -8.09
N TYR A 407 -11.05 -19.63 -8.54
CA TYR A 407 -9.71 -20.20 -8.51
C TYR A 407 -9.00 -19.62 -7.30
N ARG A 408 -8.94 -20.43 -6.26
CA ARG A 408 -8.33 -20.06 -4.98
C ARG A 408 -6.82 -20.04 -5.13
N GLY A 409 -6.19 -18.92 -4.78
CA GLY A 409 -4.73 -18.81 -4.79
C GLY A 409 -4.09 -19.73 -3.75
N ASN A 410 -2.92 -20.26 -4.06
CA ASN A 410 -2.14 -21.05 -3.10
C ASN A 410 -1.06 -20.22 -2.36
N GLY A 411 -0.97 -18.89 -2.66
CA GLY A 411 0.02 -17.98 -2.11
C GLY A 411 1.44 -18.19 -2.65
N THR A 412 1.60 -18.91 -3.76
CA THR A 412 2.89 -19.12 -4.45
C THR A 412 2.75 -19.03 -5.96
N GLY A 413 1.77 -18.27 -6.45
CA GLY A 413 1.48 -18.07 -7.87
C GLY A 413 0.74 -19.23 -8.56
N GLY A 414 0.16 -20.16 -7.81
CA GLY A 414 -0.60 -21.28 -8.32
C GLY A 414 -2.01 -21.36 -7.72
N TRP A 415 -2.70 -22.49 -7.95
CA TRP A 415 -4.11 -22.65 -7.65
C TRP A 415 -4.39 -23.82 -6.72
N LEU A 416 -5.34 -23.65 -5.83
CA LEU A 416 -6.06 -24.72 -5.15
C LEU A 416 -7.23 -25.20 -6.06
N PRO A 417 -7.90 -26.31 -5.73
CA PRO A 417 -9.06 -26.80 -6.50
C PRO A 417 -10.12 -25.71 -6.63
N ARG A 418 -10.55 -25.44 -7.89
CA ARG A 418 -11.57 -24.42 -8.17
C ARG A 418 -12.94 -24.80 -7.61
N VAL A 419 -13.71 -23.80 -7.24
CA VAL A 419 -15.07 -23.94 -6.70
C VAL A 419 -16.05 -23.16 -7.59
N ARG A 420 -17.21 -23.77 -7.91
CA ARG A 420 -18.26 -23.03 -8.63
C ARG A 420 -19.01 -22.13 -7.65
N VAL A 421 -18.95 -20.81 -7.90
CA VAL A 421 -19.57 -19.80 -7.04
C VAL A 421 -20.77 -19.10 -7.69
N GLY A 422 -21.08 -19.40 -8.95
CA GLY A 422 -22.24 -18.81 -9.62
C GLY A 422 -22.65 -19.50 -10.92
N THR A 423 -23.89 -19.22 -11.35
CA THR A 423 -24.47 -19.65 -12.63
C THR A 423 -25.14 -18.47 -13.32
N GLY A 424 -25.35 -18.56 -14.65
CA GLY A 424 -26.06 -17.53 -15.41
C GLY A 424 -25.28 -16.23 -15.69
N TRP A 425 -23.96 -16.22 -15.46
CA TRP A 425 -23.14 -15.02 -15.61
C TRP A 425 -22.90 -14.58 -17.07
N ASN A 426 -23.34 -15.37 -18.07
CA ASN A 426 -23.31 -14.94 -19.48
C ASN A 426 -24.21 -13.74 -19.77
N GLY A 427 -25.16 -13.42 -18.89
CA GLY A 427 -25.95 -12.20 -18.95
C GLY A 427 -25.16 -10.92 -18.62
N MET A 428 -23.90 -11.03 -18.17
CA MET A 428 -23.07 -9.89 -17.82
C MET A 428 -22.08 -9.55 -18.95
N SER A 429 -22.02 -8.27 -19.33
CA SER A 429 -21.10 -7.76 -20.37
C SER A 429 -19.76 -7.30 -19.82
N ALA A 430 -19.67 -6.99 -18.52
CA ALA A 430 -18.43 -6.68 -17.80
C ALA A 430 -18.44 -7.33 -16.43
N LEU A 431 -17.27 -7.75 -15.96
CA LEU A 431 -17.02 -8.31 -14.63
C LEU A 431 -15.67 -7.78 -14.15
N LEU A 432 -15.61 -7.27 -12.91
CA LEU A 432 -14.39 -6.76 -12.31
C LEU A 432 -14.46 -6.84 -10.78
N GLY A 433 -13.28 -6.87 -10.12
CA GLY A 433 -13.14 -6.81 -8.67
C GLY A 433 -12.67 -5.41 -8.25
N PRO A 434 -13.54 -4.56 -7.69
CA PRO A 434 -13.13 -3.23 -7.23
C PRO A 434 -12.41 -3.24 -5.88
N GLY A 435 -12.41 -4.37 -5.17
CA GLY A 435 -12.05 -4.49 -3.75
C GLY A 435 -13.29 -4.47 -2.87
N ASP A 436 -13.12 -4.13 -1.59
CA ASP A 436 -14.22 -3.99 -0.61
C ASP A 436 -14.93 -2.64 -0.77
N LEU A 437 -15.90 -2.58 -1.68
CA LEU A 437 -16.66 -1.36 -1.98
C LEU A 437 -17.75 -1.09 -0.93
N THR A 438 -18.19 -2.13 -0.24
CA THR A 438 -19.21 -2.02 0.83
C THR A 438 -18.64 -1.63 2.19
N GLY A 439 -17.31 -1.72 2.39
CA GLY A 439 -16.65 -1.42 3.65
C GLY A 439 -16.85 -2.49 4.72
N ASP A 440 -17.25 -3.71 4.33
CA ASP A 440 -17.57 -4.79 5.27
C ASP A 440 -16.43 -5.79 5.51
N GLY A 441 -15.28 -5.55 4.89
CA GLY A 441 -14.05 -6.35 5.00
C GLY A 441 -13.99 -7.54 4.05
N ALA A 442 -14.95 -7.72 3.14
CA ALA A 442 -14.96 -8.77 2.14
C ALA A 442 -14.78 -8.18 0.73
N ALA A 443 -14.09 -8.89 -0.14
CA ALA A 443 -13.92 -8.47 -1.52
C ALA A 443 -15.24 -8.59 -2.30
N ASP A 444 -15.55 -7.57 -3.11
CA ASP A 444 -16.79 -7.46 -3.87
C ASP A 444 -16.56 -7.63 -5.38
N VAL A 445 -17.63 -7.86 -6.13
CA VAL A 445 -17.63 -7.95 -7.59
C VAL A 445 -18.64 -6.98 -8.19
N LEU A 446 -18.19 -6.17 -9.14
CA LEU A 446 -19.06 -5.36 -10.00
C LEU A 446 -19.33 -6.09 -11.31
N ALA A 447 -20.59 -6.10 -11.72
CA ALA A 447 -21.03 -6.67 -12.97
C ALA A 447 -21.96 -5.73 -13.72
N ARG A 448 -21.80 -5.62 -15.05
CA ARG A 448 -22.76 -4.90 -15.90
C ARG A 448 -23.66 -5.87 -16.63
N GLU A 449 -24.97 -5.77 -16.41
CA GLU A 449 -25.97 -6.55 -17.16
C GLU A 449 -25.95 -6.16 -18.65
N ALA A 450 -25.82 -7.13 -19.55
CA ALA A 450 -25.72 -6.90 -21.00
C ALA A 450 -26.99 -6.28 -21.58
N GLY A 451 -28.16 -6.77 -21.17
CA GLY A 451 -29.44 -6.35 -21.75
C GLY A 451 -29.94 -5.00 -21.26
N THR A 452 -29.63 -4.63 -20.03
CA THR A 452 -30.17 -3.40 -19.40
C THR A 452 -29.15 -2.29 -19.25
N GLY A 453 -27.85 -2.61 -19.30
CA GLY A 453 -26.78 -1.69 -18.96
C GLY A 453 -26.77 -1.28 -17.49
N ARG A 454 -27.42 -2.05 -16.62
CA ARG A 454 -27.35 -1.83 -15.17
C ARG A 454 -25.98 -2.26 -14.65
N LEU A 455 -25.42 -1.47 -13.77
CA LEU A 455 -24.28 -1.87 -12.97
C LEU A 455 -24.79 -2.47 -11.66
N VAL A 456 -24.33 -3.67 -11.32
CA VAL A 456 -24.78 -4.43 -10.16
C VAL A 456 -23.56 -4.80 -9.33
N LEU A 457 -23.60 -4.49 -8.04
CA LEU A 457 -22.63 -4.97 -7.06
C LEU A 457 -23.11 -6.30 -6.49
N TYR A 458 -22.21 -7.25 -6.47
CA TYR A 458 -22.35 -8.52 -5.78
C TYR A 458 -21.38 -8.52 -4.60
N PRO A 459 -21.86 -8.14 -3.39
CA PRO A 459 -21.00 -8.14 -2.22
C PRO A 459 -20.58 -9.56 -1.86
N GLY A 460 -19.27 -9.72 -1.61
CA GLY A 460 -18.73 -10.96 -1.12
C GLY A 460 -19.10 -11.20 0.35
N ASN A 461 -19.05 -12.46 0.77
CA ASN A 461 -19.30 -12.81 2.18
C ASN A 461 -18.00 -13.16 2.93
N GLY A 462 -16.82 -12.99 2.29
CA GLY A 462 -15.51 -13.35 2.84
C GLY A 462 -15.33 -14.84 3.10
N ARG A 463 -16.08 -15.70 2.38
CA ARG A 463 -16.01 -17.18 2.47
C ARG A 463 -16.24 -17.84 1.11
N GLY A 464 -15.90 -17.12 0.03
CA GLY A 464 -16.10 -17.60 -1.33
C GLY A 464 -17.56 -17.62 -1.81
N GLY A 465 -18.43 -16.82 -1.22
CA GLY A 465 -19.85 -16.72 -1.58
C GLY A 465 -20.33 -15.26 -1.58
N TRP A 466 -21.64 -15.08 -1.66
CA TRP A 466 -22.29 -13.81 -1.93
C TRP A 466 -23.26 -13.38 -0.82
N LYS A 467 -23.38 -12.07 -0.65
CA LYS A 467 -24.50 -11.39 0.04
C LYS A 467 -25.54 -10.92 -0.99
N PRO A 468 -26.70 -10.39 -0.57
CA PRO A 468 -27.68 -9.83 -1.48
C PRO A 468 -27.08 -8.74 -2.38
N ARG A 469 -27.32 -8.82 -3.70
CA ARG A 469 -26.83 -7.88 -4.68
C ARG A 469 -27.43 -6.49 -4.52
N ILE A 470 -26.66 -5.46 -4.87
CA ILE A 470 -27.08 -4.06 -4.87
C ILE A 470 -27.08 -3.59 -6.34
N THR A 471 -28.18 -2.96 -6.77
CA THR A 471 -28.28 -2.46 -8.14
C THR A 471 -28.01 -0.96 -8.17
N TYR A 472 -27.00 -0.56 -8.93
CA TYR A 472 -26.77 0.84 -9.28
C TYR A 472 -27.55 1.19 -10.56
N GLY A 473 -27.61 2.50 -10.88
CA GLY A 473 -28.36 3.02 -12.03
C GLY A 473 -28.10 2.34 -13.35
N THR A 474 -28.86 2.71 -14.36
CA THR A 474 -28.75 2.29 -15.75
C THR A 474 -27.79 3.20 -16.53
N GLY A 475 -27.58 2.91 -17.83
CA GLY A 475 -26.79 3.76 -18.72
C GLY A 475 -25.31 3.40 -18.80
N TRP A 476 -24.85 2.37 -18.10
CA TRP A 476 -23.44 1.96 -18.11
C TRP A 476 -22.99 1.32 -19.44
N ASN A 477 -23.93 1.05 -20.35
CA ASN A 477 -23.58 0.66 -21.72
C ASN A 477 -22.88 1.78 -22.51
N ALA A 478 -22.98 3.03 -22.05
CA ALA A 478 -22.19 4.14 -22.58
C ALA A 478 -20.69 4.02 -22.27
N MET A 479 -20.32 3.17 -21.30
CA MET A 479 -18.92 2.93 -20.91
C MET A 479 -18.40 1.66 -21.59
N ASN A 480 -17.30 1.77 -22.34
CA ASN A 480 -16.70 0.63 -23.05
C ASN A 480 -15.50 0.00 -22.32
N ALA A 481 -15.07 0.57 -21.20
CA ALA A 481 -14.14 -0.03 -20.28
C ALA A 481 -14.54 0.34 -18.84
N LEU A 482 -14.36 -0.62 -17.92
CA LEU A 482 -14.55 -0.45 -16.48
C LEU A 482 -13.34 -1.08 -15.80
N VAL A 483 -12.74 -0.37 -14.86
CA VAL A 483 -11.54 -0.79 -14.11
C VAL A 483 -11.73 -0.46 -12.63
N GLY A 484 -11.41 -1.41 -11.76
CA GLY A 484 -11.38 -1.21 -10.32
C GLY A 484 -9.93 -1.02 -9.86
N PRO A 485 -9.40 0.19 -9.85
CA PRO A 485 -8.02 0.43 -9.47
C PRO A 485 -7.76 0.29 -7.95
N GLY A 486 -8.78 -0.04 -7.16
CA GLY A 486 -8.76 0.09 -5.72
C GLY A 486 -8.93 1.54 -5.30
N ASP A 487 -8.38 1.94 -4.15
CA ASP A 487 -8.40 3.32 -3.66
C ASP A 487 -7.47 4.21 -4.50
N PHE A 488 -8.02 4.87 -5.50
CA PHE A 488 -7.29 5.77 -6.41
C PHE A 488 -7.27 7.22 -5.90
N THR A 489 -8.22 7.57 -5.03
CA THR A 489 -8.35 8.91 -4.44
C THR A 489 -7.55 9.08 -3.15
N GLY A 490 -7.09 8.01 -2.51
CA GLY A 490 -6.37 8.05 -1.25
C GLY A 490 -7.28 8.22 -0.02
N ASP A 491 -8.62 8.03 -0.19
CA ASP A 491 -9.58 8.13 0.89
C ASP A 491 -9.87 6.79 1.60
N ARG A 492 -9.20 5.71 1.17
CA ARG A 492 -9.30 4.33 1.65
C ARG A 492 -10.58 3.59 1.23
N ILE A 493 -11.29 4.12 0.27
CA ILE A 493 -12.48 3.50 -0.31
C ILE A 493 -12.13 3.13 -1.75
N PRO A 494 -12.42 1.91 -2.21
CA PRO A 494 -12.19 1.54 -3.59
C PRO A 494 -13.00 2.40 -4.56
N ASP A 495 -12.39 2.73 -5.69
CA ASP A 495 -12.93 3.58 -6.74
C ASP A 495 -13.22 2.78 -8.03
N LEU A 496 -13.93 3.41 -8.95
CA LEU A 496 -14.15 2.86 -10.29
C LEU A 496 -13.69 3.87 -11.34
N LEU A 497 -12.91 3.39 -12.30
CA LEU A 497 -12.62 4.13 -13.53
C LEU A 497 -13.49 3.60 -14.67
N ALA A 498 -14.10 4.49 -15.42
CA ALA A 498 -14.94 4.13 -16.55
C ALA A 498 -14.62 4.99 -17.79
N ARG A 499 -14.36 4.33 -18.92
CA ARG A 499 -14.14 5.05 -20.19
C ARG A 499 -15.44 5.18 -20.96
N GLU A 500 -15.84 6.41 -21.24
CA GLU A 500 -17.01 6.73 -22.06
C GLU A 500 -16.73 6.44 -23.53
N ALA A 501 -17.58 5.64 -24.17
CA ALA A 501 -17.36 5.18 -25.53
C ALA A 501 -17.40 6.30 -26.56
N ALA A 502 -18.32 7.28 -26.39
CA ALA A 502 -18.57 8.35 -27.35
C ALA A 502 -17.42 9.38 -27.39
N THR A 503 -16.81 9.68 -26.26
CA THR A 503 -15.84 10.78 -26.14
C THR A 503 -14.40 10.29 -25.92
N GLY A 504 -14.22 9.04 -25.46
CA GLY A 504 -12.95 8.54 -25.00
C GLY A 504 -12.49 9.19 -23.68
N TYR A 505 -13.37 9.87 -22.97
CA TYR A 505 -13.08 10.41 -21.66
C TYR A 505 -12.98 9.28 -20.63
N LEU A 506 -12.02 9.39 -19.74
CA LEU A 506 -11.91 8.53 -18.56
C LEU A 506 -12.50 9.27 -17.37
N TRP A 507 -13.49 8.65 -16.76
CA TRP A 507 -14.21 9.16 -15.60
C TRP A 507 -13.84 8.34 -14.36
N LEU A 508 -13.52 9.02 -13.30
CA LEU A 508 -13.36 8.47 -11.96
C LEU A 508 -14.70 8.60 -11.21
N TYR A 509 -15.15 7.51 -10.65
CA TYR A 509 -16.29 7.43 -9.73
C TYR A 509 -15.74 7.08 -8.35
N PRO A 510 -15.49 8.08 -7.48
CA PRO A 510 -15.02 7.81 -6.14
C PRO A 510 -16.05 7.02 -5.35
N GLY A 511 -15.60 5.99 -4.64
CA GLY A 511 -16.45 5.22 -3.76
C GLY A 511 -16.96 6.04 -2.57
N ASN A 512 -18.03 5.60 -1.93
CA ASN A 512 -18.56 6.26 -0.72
C ASN A 512 -18.48 5.39 0.54
N GLY A 513 -17.86 4.19 0.43
CA GLY A 513 -17.65 3.25 1.54
C GLY A 513 -18.91 2.50 2.02
N THR A 514 -20.03 2.65 1.31
CA THR A 514 -21.29 1.96 1.60
C THR A 514 -21.87 1.29 0.36
N GLY A 515 -20.99 1.00 -0.59
CA GLY A 515 -21.35 0.37 -1.85
C GLY A 515 -21.92 1.34 -2.91
N GLY A 516 -21.74 2.64 -2.79
CA GLY A 516 -22.17 3.65 -3.76
C GLY A 516 -21.03 4.55 -4.25
N TRP A 517 -21.39 5.64 -4.94
CA TRP A 517 -20.45 6.56 -5.57
C TRP A 517 -20.68 8.01 -5.11
N GLN A 518 -19.60 8.76 -5.07
CA GLN A 518 -19.61 10.21 -5.03
C GLN A 518 -19.78 10.80 -6.44
N ALA A 519 -19.76 12.13 -6.58
CA ALA A 519 -19.80 12.77 -7.88
C ALA A 519 -18.60 12.40 -8.74
N ARG A 520 -18.85 11.94 -9.98
CA ARG A 520 -17.76 11.54 -10.90
C ARG A 520 -16.90 12.72 -11.31
N VAL A 521 -15.62 12.47 -11.52
CA VAL A 521 -14.63 13.44 -11.97
C VAL A 521 -14.00 12.97 -13.27
N ARG A 522 -13.82 13.89 -14.25
CA ARG A 522 -13.09 13.55 -15.48
C ARG A 522 -11.59 13.59 -15.20
N VAL A 523 -10.93 12.44 -15.34
CA VAL A 523 -9.51 12.27 -15.05
C VAL A 523 -8.66 12.02 -16.30
N GLY A 524 -9.27 11.90 -17.48
CA GLY A 524 -8.53 11.70 -18.71
C GLY A 524 -9.28 12.05 -19.98
N VAL A 525 -8.52 12.37 -21.03
CA VAL A 525 -8.99 12.58 -22.41
C VAL A 525 -8.14 11.72 -23.35
N GLY A 526 -8.70 11.35 -24.53
CA GLY A 526 -7.94 10.61 -25.54
C GLY A 526 -7.72 9.11 -25.22
N TRP A 527 -8.44 8.54 -24.26
CA TRP A 527 -8.26 7.14 -23.85
C TRP A 527 -8.81 6.11 -24.82
N GLN A 528 -9.53 6.56 -25.89
CA GLN A 528 -9.99 5.66 -26.96
C GLN A 528 -8.83 4.97 -27.70
N SER A 529 -7.61 5.50 -27.66
CA SER A 529 -6.41 4.88 -28.22
C SER A 529 -5.93 3.65 -27.44
N MET A 530 -6.41 3.47 -26.22
CA MET A 530 -6.07 2.31 -25.38
C MET A 530 -7.00 1.14 -25.69
N THR A 531 -6.43 -0.01 -26.02
CA THR A 531 -7.16 -1.23 -26.40
C THR A 531 -7.48 -2.15 -25.23
N ALA A 532 -6.81 -1.96 -24.10
CA ALA A 532 -7.09 -2.61 -22.82
C ALA A 532 -6.78 -1.64 -21.67
N LEU A 533 -7.53 -1.77 -20.58
CA LEU A 533 -7.31 -1.11 -19.29
C LEU A 533 -7.42 -2.16 -18.19
N ALA A 534 -6.51 -2.11 -17.20
CA ALA A 534 -6.49 -3.03 -16.05
C ALA A 534 -5.94 -2.33 -14.80
#